data_3f801679098954dc7e9d92d78c6f8c4d
#
_entry.id   3f801679098954dc7e9d92d78c6f8c4d
#
_cell.length_a   1.000
_cell.length_b   1.000
_cell.length_c   1.000
_cell.angle_alpha   90.00
_cell.angle_beta   90.00
_cell.angle_gamma   90.00
#
_symmetry.space_group_name_H-M   'P 1'
#
loop_
_entity.id
_entity.type
_entity.pdbx_description
1 polymer ?
#
loop_
_entity_poly.entity_id
_entity_poly.type
_entity_poly.pdbx_seq_one_letter_code
_entity_poly.pdbx_strand_id
1 'polypeptide(L)'
;MTCLVTPPYNRPPQVVAANKEERARAAAEAEVLLQEEQLAFEAWRDSLETVPTIKALRGKAESIRAAELEKTLNKLGDGLTNKQKKAVEDLSKGIVNKLLHGPMTALRCDGADPAAVSQTLRNMEALERMFDLQEELSGTGGRM
;
A
#
# COMPACT_ATOMS: atom_id res chain seq x y z
N MET A 1 21.33 -71.93 -1.50
CA MET A 1 20.84 -70.56 -1.33
C MET A 1 21.65 -69.63 -2.22
N THR A 2 21.15 -69.30 -3.39
CA THR A 2 21.84 -68.48 -4.39
C THR A 2 21.40 -67.05 -4.16
N CYS A 3 22.27 -66.19 -3.63
CA CYS A 3 22.01 -64.75 -3.52
C CYS A 3 21.99 -64.15 -4.91
N LEU A 4 20.83 -63.68 -5.35
CA LEU A 4 20.66 -62.82 -6.51
C LEU A 4 21.25 -61.45 -6.18
N VAL A 5 22.51 -61.24 -6.55
CA VAL A 5 23.10 -59.89 -6.53
C VAL A 5 22.50 -59.13 -7.73
N THR A 6 21.57 -58.24 -7.44
CA THR A 6 21.11 -57.28 -8.45
C THR A 6 22.26 -56.38 -8.86
N PRO A 7 22.59 -56.28 -10.17
CA PRO A 7 23.69 -55.43 -10.60
C PRO A 7 23.35 -53.96 -10.27
N PRO A 8 24.34 -53.12 -9.91
CA PRO A 8 24.10 -51.72 -9.66
C PRO A 8 23.54 -51.10 -10.94
N TYR A 9 22.43 -50.38 -10.80
CA TYR A 9 21.74 -49.69 -11.89
C TYR A 9 22.66 -48.61 -12.50
N ASN A 10 23.43 -49.03 -13.52
CA ASN A 10 24.41 -48.19 -14.19
C ASN A 10 23.71 -47.41 -15.28
N ARG A 11 23.21 -46.19 -14.95
CA ARG A 11 22.71 -45.28 -15.95
C ARG A 11 23.83 -44.85 -16.89
N PRO A 12 23.62 -44.91 -18.23
CA PRO A 12 24.61 -44.45 -19.20
C PRO A 12 25.04 -43.00 -18.88
N PRO A 13 26.32 -42.65 -18.90
CA PRO A 13 26.83 -41.31 -18.58
C PRO A 13 26.16 -40.19 -19.38
N GLN A 14 25.74 -40.47 -20.62
CA GLN A 14 25.03 -39.52 -21.50
C GLN A 14 23.65 -39.17 -20.97
N VAL A 15 22.89 -40.09 -20.39
CA VAL A 15 21.58 -39.83 -19.81
C VAL A 15 21.72 -39.00 -18.51
N VAL A 16 22.77 -39.23 -17.76
CA VAL A 16 23.07 -38.44 -16.55
C VAL A 16 23.42 -37.01 -16.92
N ALA A 17 24.24 -36.81 -17.97
CA ALA A 17 24.63 -35.47 -18.44
C ALA A 17 23.42 -34.71 -18.98
N ALA A 18 22.59 -35.33 -19.83
CA ALA A 18 21.38 -34.71 -20.38
C ALA A 18 20.38 -34.28 -19.28
N ASN A 19 20.13 -35.16 -18.31
CA ASN A 19 19.27 -34.85 -17.17
C ASN A 19 19.85 -33.72 -16.29
N LYS A 20 21.16 -33.61 -16.20
CA LYS A 20 21.81 -32.52 -15.44
C LYS A 20 21.66 -31.16 -16.13
N GLU A 21 21.81 -31.16 -17.45
CA GLU A 21 21.58 -29.95 -18.27
C GLU A 21 20.12 -29.50 -18.25
N GLU A 22 19.17 -30.43 -18.35
CA GLU A 22 17.74 -30.14 -18.26
C GLU A 22 17.35 -29.56 -16.91
N ARG A 23 17.86 -30.13 -15.82
CA ARG A 23 17.68 -29.59 -14.47
C ARG A 23 18.30 -28.22 -14.30
N ALA A 24 19.48 -27.99 -14.87
CA ALA A 24 20.13 -26.67 -14.78
C ALA A 24 19.32 -25.60 -15.54
N ARG A 25 18.76 -25.98 -16.71
CA ARG A 25 17.89 -25.09 -17.47
C ARG A 25 16.58 -24.79 -16.71
N ALA A 26 15.92 -25.82 -16.19
CA ALA A 26 14.70 -25.64 -15.39
C ALA A 26 14.96 -24.81 -14.13
N ALA A 27 16.13 -24.97 -13.48
CA ALA A 27 16.51 -24.15 -12.34
C ALA A 27 16.72 -22.67 -12.73
N ALA A 28 17.37 -22.41 -13.87
CA ALA A 28 17.57 -21.04 -14.36
C ALA A 28 16.24 -20.38 -14.75
N GLU A 29 15.35 -21.11 -15.40
CA GLU A 29 14.00 -20.61 -15.73
C GLU A 29 13.19 -20.31 -14.46
N ALA A 30 13.24 -21.18 -13.45
CA ALA A 30 12.59 -20.97 -12.17
C ALA A 30 13.16 -19.75 -11.41
N GLU A 31 14.48 -19.53 -11.50
CA GLU A 31 15.13 -18.38 -10.87
C GLU A 31 14.65 -17.04 -11.48
N VAL A 32 14.51 -16.98 -12.80
CA VAL A 32 13.94 -15.80 -13.48
C VAL A 32 12.52 -15.53 -13.01
N LEU A 33 11.65 -16.55 -13.00
CA LEU A 33 10.28 -16.43 -12.53
C LEU A 33 10.21 -15.97 -11.06
N LEU A 34 11.07 -16.50 -10.20
CA LEU A 34 11.13 -16.12 -8.79
C LEU A 34 11.54 -14.64 -8.64
N GLN A 35 12.47 -14.16 -9.46
CA GLN A 35 12.89 -12.76 -9.43
C GLN A 35 11.74 -11.84 -9.88
N GLU A 36 11.01 -12.18 -10.92
CA GLU A 36 9.85 -11.42 -11.39
C GLU A 36 8.76 -11.36 -10.32
N GLU A 37 8.41 -12.48 -9.70
CA GLU A 37 7.42 -12.54 -8.62
C GLU A 37 7.88 -11.82 -7.36
N GLN A 38 9.17 -11.86 -7.04
CA GLN A 38 9.74 -11.10 -5.93
C GLN A 38 9.57 -9.60 -6.13
N LEU A 39 9.90 -9.09 -7.32
CA LEU A 39 9.73 -7.67 -7.65
C LEU A 39 8.26 -7.24 -7.57
N ALA A 40 7.36 -8.06 -8.08
CA ALA A 40 5.92 -7.80 -8.00
C ALA A 40 5.42 -7.77 -6.54
N PHE A 41 5.88 -8.71 -5.72
CA PHE A 41 5.55 -8.74 -4.30
C PHE A 41 6.10 -7.53 -3.53
N GLU A 42 7.34 -7.13 -3.81
CA GLU A 42 7.96 -5.96 -3.19
C GLU A 42 7.18 -4.68 -3.55
N ALA A 43 6.82 -4.50 -4.81
CA ALA A 43 6.01 -3.37 -5.26
C ALA A 43 4.63 -3.36 -4.60
N TRP A 44 3.98 -4.51 -4.49
CA TRP A 44 2.70 -4.63 -3.77
C TRP A 44 2.86 -4.29 -2.28
N ARG A 45 3.88 -4.81 -1.60
CA ARG A 45 4.17 -4.50 -0.19
C ARG A 45 4.36 -2.99 0.00
N ASP A 46 5.18 -2.37 -0.85
CA ASP A 46 5.50 -0.95 -0.77
C ASP A 46 4.27 -0.07 -1.03
N SER A 47 3.33 -0.52 -1.85
CA SER A 47 2.06 0.17 -2.05
C SER A 47 1.22 0.30 -0.77
N LEU A 48 1.39 -0.62 0.18
CA LEU A 48 0.68 -0.60 1.47
C LEU A 48 1.21 0.48 2.43
N GLU A 49 2.43 0.98 2.22
CA GLU A 49 3.03 2.03 3.05
C GLU A 49 2.24 3.35 2.99
N THR A 50 1.46 3.57 1.95
CA THR A 50 0.63 4.76 1.80
C THR A 50 -0.62 4.79 2.69
N VAL A 51 -1.04 3.63 3.21
CA VAL A 51 -2.29 3.50 3.99
C VAL A 51 -2.27 4.33 5.29
N PRO A 52 -1.20 4.33 6.10
CA PRO A 52 -1.10 5.18 7.29
C PRO A 52 -1.21 6.67 6.93
N THR A 53 -0.50 7.12 5.90
CA THR A 53 -0.52 8.51 5.44
C THR A 53 -1.90 8.95 4.94
N ILE A 54 -2.62 8.07 4.21
CA ILE A 54 -4.01 8.32 3.81
C ILE A 54 -4.91 8.53 5.03
N LYS A 55 -4.76 7.70 6.05
CA LYS A 55 -5.53 7.81 7.30
C LYS A 55 -5.19 9.07 8.07
N ALA A 56 -3.91 9.39 8.23
CA ALA A 56 -3.43 10.58 8.92
C ALA A 56 -3.91 11.86 8.25
N LEU A 57 -3.75 11.97 6.93
CA LEU A 57 -4.21 13.13 6.15
C LEU A 57 -5.73 13.34 6.28
N ARG A 58 -6.50 12.27 6.18
CA ARG A 58 -7.95 12.34 6.33
C ARG A 58 -8.36 12.70 7.75
N GLY A 59 -7.70 12.13 8.77
CA GLY A 59 -7.94 12.44 10.18
C GLY A 59 -7.65 13.91 10.49
N LYS A 60 -6.52 14.44 10.06
CA LYS A 60 -6.14 15.84 10.24
C LYS A 60 -7.14 16.80 9.59
N ALA A 61 -7.53 16.54 8.35
CA ALA A 61 -8.51 17.35 7.65
C ALA A 61 -9.89 17.35 8.33
N GLU A 62 -10.32 16.18 8.83
CA GLU A 62 -11.59 16.06 9.56
C GLU A 62 -11.52 16.76 10.93
N SER A 63 -10.39 16.69 11.63
CA SER A 63 -10.17 17.42 12.88
C SER A 63 -10.28 18.93 12.68
N ILE A 64 -9.62 19.47 11.65
CA ILE A 64 -9.70 20.89 11.30
C ILE A 64 -11.14 21.25 10.93
N ARG A 65 -11.81 20.46 10.09
CA ARG A 65 -13.20 20.68 9.70
C ARG A 65 -14.13 20.75 10.91
N ALA A 66 -14.01 19.81 11.84
CA ALA A 66 -14.85 19.72 13.02
C ALA A 66 -14.64 20.95 13.94
N ALA A 67 -13.40 21.34 14.17
CA ALA A 67 -13.07 22.50 14.98
C ALA A 67 -13.62 23.82 14.37
N GLU A 68 -13.47 24.01 13.06
CA GLU A 68 -13.98 25.20 12.39
C GLU A 68 -15.52 25.21 12.29
N LEU A 69 -16.14 24.05 12.14
CA LEU A 69 -17.61 23.91 12.17
C LEU A 69 -18.14 24.29 13.55
N GLU A 70 -17.55 23.78 14.62
CA GLU A 70 -17.95 24.11 16.00
C GLU A 70 -17.82 25.61 16.27
N LYS A 71 -16.67 26.23 15.94
CA LYS A 71 -16.49 27.67 16.06
C LYS A 71 -17.55 28.47 15.30
N THR A 72 -17.88 28.02 14.09
CA THR A 72 -18.88 28.67 13.24
C THR A 72 -20.29 28.58 13.83
N LEU A 73 -20.68 27.37 14.27
CA LEU A 73 -21.99 27.17 14.91
C LEU A 73 -22.13 27.96 16.20
N ASN A 74 -21.07 28.05 17.00
CA ASN A 74 -21.07 28.88 18.24
C ASN A 74 -21.22 30.38 17.93
N LYS A 75 -20.60 30.88 16.84
CA LYS A 75 -20.77 32.29 16.42
C LYS A 75 -22.16 32.60 15.90
N LEU A 76 -22.78 31.64 15.24
CA LEU A 76 -24.16 31.81 14.67
C LEU A 76 -25.24 31.69 15.75
N GLY A 77 -24.92 31.13 16.91
CA GLY A 77 -25.81 31.03 18.05
C GLY A 77 -26.99 30.08 17.84
N ASP A 78 -28.00 30.18 18.74
CA ASP A 78 -29.16 29.27 18.77
C ASP A 78 -30.25 29.61 17.72
N GLY A 79 -30.06 30.65 16.93
CA GLY A 79 -31.03 31.05 15.92
C GLY A 79 -31.12 30.13 14.68
N LEU A 80 -30.19 29.15 14.56
CA LEU A 80 -30.18 28.23 13.43
C LEU A 80 -31.14 27.06 13.62
N THR A 81 -31.93 26.77 12.61
CA THR A 81 -32.73 25.56 12.54
C THR A 81 -31.83 24.34 12.33
N ASN A 82 -32.29 23.14 12.74
CA ASN A 82 -31.55 21.88 12.52
C ASN A 82 -31.25 21.65 11.04
N LYS A 83 -32.10 22.08 10.12
CA LYS A 83 -31.88 21.99 8.68
C LYS A 83 -30.72 22.87 8.23
N GLN A 84 -30.59 24.09 8.77
CA GLN A 84 -29.48 24.98 8.47
C GLN A 84 -28.15 24.48 9.05
N LYS A 85 -28.15 23.98 10.30
CA LYS A 85 -26.96 23.36 10.92
C LYS A 85 -26.45 22.21 10.06
N LYS A 86 -27.35 21.31 9.63
CA LYS A 86 -27.02 20.20 8.74
C LYS A 86 -26.47 20.66 7.39
N ALA A 87 -27.07 21.71 6.79
CA ALA A 87 -26.59 22.24 5.50
C ALA A 87 -25.14 22.76 5.59
N VAL A 88 -24.79 23.46 6.69
CA VAL A 88 -23.41 23.94 6.93
C VAL A 88 -22.45 22.77 7.16
N GLU A 89 -22.88 21.76 7.88
CA GLU A 89 -22.10 20.53 8.09
C GLU A 89 -21.84 19.81 6.76
N ASP A 90 -22.87 19.59 5.96
CA ASP A 90 -22.77 18.92 4.65
C ASP A 90 -21.89 19.71 3.68
N LEU A 91 -22.00 21.05 3.70
CA LEU A 91 -21.13 21.93 2.92
C LEU A 91 -19.67 21.75 3.31
N SER A 92 -19.36 21.77 4.62
CA SER A 92 -17.99 21.62 5.12
C SER A 92 -17.39 20.26 4.75
N LYS A 93 -18.16 19.17 4.87
CA LYS A 93 -17.76 17.83 4.41
C LYS A 93 -17.52 17.80 2.90
N GLY A 94 -18.39 18.44 2.13
CA GLY A 94 -18.25 18.51 0.68
C GLY A 94 -16.96 19.21 0.24
N ILE A 95 -16.60 20.31 0.90
CA ILE A 95 -15.36 21.05 0.63
C ILE A 95 -14.15 20.17 0.92
N VAL A 96 -14.07 19.57 2.11
CA VAL A 96 -12.95 18.70 2.52
C VAL A 96 -12.79 17.52 1.56
N ASN A 97 -13.88 16.84 1.23
CA ASN A 97 -13.84 15.70 0.31
C ASN A 97 -13.35 16.09 -1.09
N LYS A 98 -13.75 17.25 -1.61
CA LYS A 98 -13.30 17.73 -2.92
C LYS A 98 -11.82 18.14 -2.90
N LEU A 99 -11.35 18.78 -1.84
CA LEU A 99 -9.95 19.16 -1.68
C LEU A 99 -9.03 17.93 -1.54
N LEU A 100 -9.47 16.92 -0.80
CA LEU A 100 -8.70 15.70 -0.58
C LEU A 100 -8.73 14.73 -1.77
N HIS A 101 -9.64 14.92 -2.73
CA HIS A 101 -9.80 13.98 -3.84
C HIS A 101 -8.50 13.79 -4.63
N GLY A 102 -7.81 14.86 -5.00
CA GLY A 102 -6.55 14.82 -5.72
C GLY A 102 -5.44 14.10 -4.93
N PRO A 103 -5.10 14.55 -3.71
CA PRO A 103 -4.13 13.87 -2.85
C PRO A 103 -4.44 12.40 -2.61
N MET A 104 -5.71 12.05 -2.33
CA MET A 104 -6.11 10.66 -2.12
C MET A 104 -5.95 9.80 -3.36
N THR A 105 -6.19 10.35 -4.55
CA THR A 105 -5.97 9.64 -5.81
C THR A 105 -4.48 9.45 -6.07
N ALA A 106 -3.64 10.44 -5.78
CA ALA A 106 -2.20 10.38 -5.95
C ALA A 106 -1.49 9.38 -5.00
N LEU A 107 -2.14 9.01 -3.89
CA LEU A 107 -1.63 8.01 -2.93
C LEU A 107 -2.16 6.60 -3.18
N ARG A 108 -3.04 6.41 -4.16
CA ARG A 108 -3.58 5.09 -4.50
C ARG A 108 -2.76 4.49 -5.64
N CYS A 109 -2.15 3.35 -5.38
CA CYS A 109 -1.62 2.47 -6.41
C CYS A 109 -1.95 1.01 -6.05
N ASP A 110 -2.04 0.17 -7.04
CA ASP A 110 -2.33 -1.26 -6.89
C ASP A 110 -1.07 -2.11 -6.71
N GLY A 111 0.11 -1.48 -6.81
CA GLY A 111 1.40 -2.16 -6.71
C GLY A 111 1.80 -2.94 -7.97
N ALA A 112 1.00 -2.86 -9.05
CA ALA A 112 1.27 -3.61 -10.27
C ALA A 112 2.44 -3.04 -11.09
N ASP A 113 2.70 -1.73 -11.00
CA ASP A 113 3.77 -1.05 -11.71
C ASP A 113 4.78 -0.44 -10.72
N PRO A 114 6.04 -0.91 -10.69
CA PRO A 114 7.09 -0.38 -9.81
C PRO A 114 7.36 1.12 -10.00
N ALA A 115 7.20 1.64 -11.22
CA ALA A 115 7.36 3.07 -11.48
C ALA A 115 6.23 3.89 -10.85
N ALA A 116 4.99 3.41 -10.94
CA ALA A 116 3.83 4.00 -10.29
C ALA A 116 3.97 3.97 -8.77
N VAL A 117 4.43 2.85 -8.19
CA VAL A 117 4.70 2.73 -6.74
C VAL A 117 5.74 3.76 -6.30
N SER A 118 6.88 3.86 -6.99
CA SER A 118 7.92 4.84 -6.68
C SER A 118 7.43 6.29 -6.76
N GLN A 119 6.55 6.61 -7.71
CA GLN A 119 5.93 7.92 -7.80
C GLN A 119 4.97 8.18 -6.64
N THR A 120 4.19 7.18 -6.27
CA THR A 120 3.24 7.26 -5.15
C THR A 120 3.95 7.47 -3.81
N LEU A 121 5.07 6.79 -3.57
CA LEU A 121 5.90 6.99 -2.37
C LEU A 121 6.47 8.42 -2.31
N ARG A 122 6.95 8.96 -3.42
CA ARG A 122 7.38 10.37 -3.48
C ARG A 122 6.23 11.35 -3.19
N ASN A 123 5.04 11.07 -3.68
CA ASN A 123 3.85 11.87 -3.38
C ASN A 123 3.48 11.79 -1.89
N MET A 124 3.60 10.61 -1.30
CA MET A 124 3.41 10.37 0.13
C MET A 124 4.32 11.25 0.98
N GLU A 125 5.63 11.18 0.75
CA GLU A 125 6.62 12.00 1.47
C GLU A 125 6.36 13.50 1.32
N ALA A 126 5.96 13.93 0.12
CA ALA A 126 5.62 15.32 -0.14
C ALA A 126 4.39 15.76 0.67
N LEU A 127 3.33 14.94 0.70
CA LEU A 127 2.11 15.22 1.47
C LEU A 127 2.36 15.19 2.98
N GLU A 128 3.15 14.26 3.48
CA GLU A 128 3.54 14.21 4.89
C GLU A 128 4.24 15.49 5.33
N ARG A 129 5.16 16.00 4.52
CA ARG A 129 5.84 17.27 4.80
C ARG A 129 4.92 18.48 4.68
N MET A 130 4.09 18.55 3.63
CA MET A 130 3.19 19.70 3.38
C MET A 130 2.12 19.84 4.46
N PHE A 131 1.62 18.72 4.95
CA PHE A 131 0.53 18.68 5.93
C PHE A 131 1.01 18.41 7.36
N ASP A 132 2.32 18.28 7.57
CA ASP A 132 2.92 18.00 8.89
C ASP A 132 2.23 16.81 9.58
N LEU A 133 2.27 15.65 8.92
CA LEU A 133 1.58 14.44 9.38
C LEU A 133 2.42 13.59 10.35
N GLN A 134 3.64 13.99 10.69
CA GLN A 134 4.57 13.20 11.50
C GLN A 134 4.03 12.92 12.91
N GLU A 135 3.33 13.87 13.50
CA GLU A 135 2.70 13.70 14.82
C GLU A 135 1.55 12.68 14.78
N GLU A 136 0.74 12.71 13.72
CA GLU A 136 -0.37 11.79 13.52
C GLU A 136 0.13 10.34 13.27
N LEU A 137 1.24 10.20 12.54
CA LEU A 137 1.85 8.90 12.23
C LEU A 137 2.52 8.27 13.44
N SER A 138 3.18 9.08 14.29
CA SER A 138 3.81 8.61 15.52
C SER A 138 2.81 8.19 16.60
N GLY A 139 1.62 8.80 16.63
CA GLY A 139 0.54 8.45 17.55
C GLY A 139 -0.18 7.13 17.26
N THR A 140 -0.07 6.60 16.04
CA THR A 140 -0.76 5.37 15.61
C THR A 140 0.03 4.09 15.95
N GLY A 141 1.32 4.19 16.27
CA GLY A 141 2.21 3.06 16.60
C GLY A 141 2.11 2.52 18.02
N GLY A 142 1.23 3.06 18.88
CA GLY A 142 1.23 2.79 20.33
C GLY A 142 0.04 1.99 20.87
N ARG A 143 -0.75 1.29 20.05
CA ARG A 143 -1.81 0.39 20.53
C ARG A 143 -1.76 -0.95 19.82
N MET A 144 -0.90 -1.82 20.31
CA MET A 144 -1.10 -3.27 20.32
C MET A 144 -1.33 -3.71 21.75
#